data_bc5624112115321a9718cd76fc0ce3cb
#
_entry.id   bc5624112115321a9718cd76fc0ce3cb
#
_cell.length_a   1.000
_cell.length_b   1.000
_cell.length_c   1.000
_cell.angle_alpha   90.00
_cell.angle_beta   90.00
_cell.angle_gamma   90.00
#
_symmetry.space_group_name_H-M   'P 1'
#
loop_
_entity.id
_entity.type
_entity.pdbx_description
1 polymer ?
#
loop_
_entity_poly.entity_id
_entity_poly.type
_entity_poly.pdbx_seq_one_letter_code
_entity_poly.pdbx_strand_id
1 'polypeptide(L)'
;AQELPPDPRVRRTTALLFAALLVVLAFPLLVALVELRRPHWYPLLDMAQTEIRVRDVTRHMPLIGLAGRIGPFGPNGGSHPGPVSFYALWPVWRLFGGSSYGLFASTVALDIVAMGLALWIALRRGGRAFLLAIAAALAVLTRAYGAFLLTLPWNPYLPVLWWFVFVLAVWSVIADDLAMLPLVVFAGSFCMQTHISYLGLVGGLVLVAAAVVGWTGYRHRGDPDARRARWRWGGISVAVGVVLWTPPLIDQFAHSPGNLGIIRDYFSHPPDSTIGLHRGVGVLLAQLDPWKLLTRTLVRDGGALEVTGSRVPGALLLIAFGASAVVAWRLRRRPLLLLDAVLGVALVLGLVSSARIFGTVWFYLLLWAWGLVALMLFAIGWAAVELVRARSGSRNSLPPKLTTAGVAGLAAVTLIASVVFAFQASSVTVQTPRLNESLGALTGPTATALTEIERRGVRGPYLVTWLPDAEAIGSAGFGLLNELDRRGFDVRAEEAFRPGATRYHVIDARKPTLEVHLATGPDIANWRHDSRFTEVASFDPRSNAERAEFERLHSQVVGNLRAERVGDLVPQVDDNLFMLALAPRVPVSTRALISQMLDLSMPIAVFIGPPGND
;
A
#
# COMPACT_ATOMS: atom_id res chain seq x y z
N ALA A 1 -6.54 -45.64 -2.97
CA ALA A 1 -6.23 -45.70 -4.38
C ALA A 1 -5.14 -44.70 -4.67
N GLN A 2 -3.94 -45.12 -5.04
CA GLN A 2 -2.90 -44.25 -5.58
C GLN A 2 -3.43 -43.69 -6.90
N GLU A 3 -3.75 -42.40 -6.92
CA GLU A 3 -4.07 -41.71 -8.17
C GLU A 3 -2.85 -41.80 -9.08
N LEU A 4 -3.02 -42.41 -10.23
CA LEU A 4 -2.00 -42.47 -11.29
C LEU A 4 -1.56 -41.00 -11.58
N PRO A 5 -0.27 -40.75 -11.77
CA PRO A 5 0.20 -39.43 -12.11
C PRO A 5 -0.51 -38.95 -13.39
N PRO A 6 -1.02 -37.69 -13.42
CA PRO A 6 -1.75 -37.19 -14.57
C PRO A 6 -0.88 -37.26 -15.85
N ASP A 7 -1.52 -37.58 -16.98
CA ASP A 7 -0.90 -37.65 -18.31
C ASP A 7 0.05 -36.47 -18.54
N PRO A 8 1.30 -36.69 -18.97
CA PRO A 8 2.27 -35.65 -19.26
C PRO A 8 1.73 -34.52 -20.17
N ARG A 9 0.85 -34.85 -21.12
CA ARG A 9 0.17 -33.89 -22.01
C ARG A 9 -0.76 -32.97 -21.22
N VAL A 10 -1.53 -33.50 -20.26
CA VAL A 10 -2.42 -32.73 -19.40
C VAL A 10 -1.62 -31.82 -18.48
N ARG A 11 -0.49 -32.27 -17.94
CA ARG A 11 0.43 -31.42 -17.14
C ARG A 11 0.98 -30.26 -17.95
N ARG A 12 1.49 -30.55 -19.17
CA ARG A 12 2.05 -29.54 -20.08
C ARG A 12 1.00 -28.47 -20.46
N THR A 13 -0.20 -28.90 -20.85
CA THR A 13 -1.27 -27.94 -21.20
C THR A 13 -1.72 -27.11 -20.02
N THR A 14 -1.74 -27.66 -18.81
CA THR A 14 -2.07 -26.90 -17.59
C THR A 14 -0.98 -25.88 -17.23
N ALA A 15 0.29 -26.26 -17.36
CA ALA A 15 1.41 -25.34 -17.14
C ALA A 15 1.42 -24.19 -18.17
N LEU A 16 1.15 -24.49 -19.43
CA LEU A 16 1.03 -23.48 -20.48
C LEU A 16 -0.14 -22.52 -20.22
N LEU A 17 -1.29 -23.04 -19.81
CA LEU A 17 -2.45 -22.21 -19.43
C LEU A 17 -2.13 -21.29 -18.24
N PHE A 18 -1.48 -21.83 -17.21
CA PHE A 18 -1.02 -21.05 -16.06
C PHE A 18 -0.10 -19.92 -16.48
N ALA A 19 0.94 -20.24 -17.26
CA ALA A 19 1.91 -19.26 -17.75
C ALA A 19 1.23 -18.17 -18.63
N ALA A 20 0.35 -18.57 -19.54
CA ALA A 20 -0.39 -17.65 -20.40
C ALA A 20 -1.27 -16.68 -19.58
N LEU A 21 -2.00 -17.18 -18.58
CA LEU A 21 -2.82 -16.35 -17.71
C LEU A 21 -1.96 -15.38 -16.88
N LEU A 22 -0.83 -15.84 -16.33
CA LEU A 22 0.08 -14.98 -15.60
C LEU A 22 0.66 -13.87 -16.49
N VAL A 23 1.05 -14.19 -17.73
CA VAL A 23 1.53 -13.21 -18.71
C VAL A 23 0.44 -12.18 -19.03
N VAL A 24 -0.80 -12.63 -19.27
CA VAL A 24 -1.94 -11.73 -19.55
C VAL A 24 -2.20 -10.78 -18.38
N LEU A 25 -2.13 -11.28 -17.14
CA LEU A 25 -2.33 -10.46 -15.94
C LEU A 25 -1.16 -9.49 -15.68
N ALA A 26 0.08 -9.92 -15.96
CA ALA A 26 1.28 -9.10 -15.76
C ALA A 26 1.43 -8.01 -16.83
N PHE A 27 0.92 -8.25 -18.05
CA PHE A 27 1.15 -7.38 -19.21
C PHE A 27 0.80 -5.91 -18.95
N PRO A 28 -0.34 -5.53 -18.34
CA PRO A 28 -0.65 -4.13 -18.05
C PRO A 28 0.37 -3.45 -17.14
N LEU A 29 0.90 -4.17 -16.15
CA LEU A 29 1.91 -3.65 -15.23
C LEU A 29 3.27 -3.48 -15.94
N LEU A 30 3.59 -4.34 -16.90
CA LEU A 30 4.79 -4.17 -17.73
C LEU A 30 4.64 -2.97 -18.66
N VAL A 31 3.45 -2.71 -19.21
CA VAL A 31 3.15 -1.47 -19.94
C VAL A 31 3.37 -0.25 -19.05
N ALA A 32 2.81 -0.26 -17.82
CA ALA A 32 3.02 0.83 -16.87
C ALA A 32 4.52 1.08 -16.57
N LEU A 33 5.32 0.01 -16.43
CA LEU A 33 6.77 0.16 -16.23
C LEU A 33 7.48 0.82 -17.43
N VAL A 34 7.01 0.57 -18.65
CA VAL A 34 7.57 1.23 -19.84
C VAL A 34 7.28 2.74 -19.80
N GLU A 35 6.05 3.13 -19.46
CA GLU A 35 5.65 4.53 -19.35
C GLU A 35 6.38 5.26 -18.22
N LEU A 36 6.51 4.63 -17.06
CA LEU A 36 7.18 5.20 -15.89
C LEU A 36 8.71 5.35 -16.03
N ARG A 37 9.29 4.96 -17.17
CA ARG A 37 10.71 5.27 -17.47
C ARG A 37 10.97 6.75 -17.67
N ARG A 38 9.97 7.52 -18.07
CA ARG A 38 10.07 8.96 -18.35
C ARG A 38 8.79 9.67 -17.89
N PRO A 39 8.90 10.85 -17.28
CA PRO A 39 10.14 11.52 -16.85
C PRO A 39 10.90 10.75 -15.76
N HIS A 40 12.13 11.17 -15.44
CA HIS A 40 12.85 10.62 -14.29
C HIS A 40 12.05 10.87 -13.01
N TRP A 41 11.91 9.84 -12.20
CA TRP A 41 11.17 9.94 -10.96
C TRP A 41 12.09 10.29 -9.79
N TYR A 42 11.73 11.35 -9.09
CA TYR A 42 12.33 11.78 -7.84
C TYR A 42 11.37 11.44 -6.69
N PRO A 43 11.62 10.40 -5.90
CA PRO A 43 10.74 10.01 -4.80
C PRO A 43 10.59 11.14 -3.78
N LEU A 44 9.36 11.34 -3.33
CA LEU A 44 8.95 12.36 -2.37
C LEU A 44 8.36 11.70 -1.12
N LEU A 45 8.34 12.38 0.02
CA LEU A 45 7.73 11.96 1.27
C LEU A 45 7.97 10.45 1.57
N ASP A 46 6.91 9.67 1.69
CA ASP A 46 6.95 8.24 2.01
C ASP A 46 7.75 7.41 0.99
N MET A 47 7.77 7.85 -0.27
CA MET A 47 8.55 7.16 -1.31
C MET A 47 10.05 7.42 -1.14
N ALA A 48 10.44 8.64 -0.78
CA ALA A 48 11.83 8.96 -0.45
C ALA A 48 12.28 8.19 0.80
N GLN A 49 11.46 8.16 1.84
CA GLN A 49 11.71 7.37 3.05
C GLN A 49 11.81 5.87 2.75
N THR A 50 10.99 5.36 1.82
CA THR A 50 11.05 3.96 1.35
C THR A 50 12.37 3.69 0.64
N GLU A 51 12.81 4.58 -0.26
CA GLU A 51 14.08 4.41 -0.99
C GLU A 51 15.29 4.44 -0.06
N ILE A 52 15.32 5.36 0.91
CA ILE A 52 16.35 5.41 1.95
C ILE A 52 16.46 4.06 2.67
N ARG A 53 15.32 3.50 3.14
CA ARG A 53 15.30 2.21 3.85
C ARG A 53 15.66 1.02 2.97
N VAL A 54 15.25 1.02 1.71
CA VAL A 54 15.64 -0.03 0.75
C VAL A 54 17.15 0.03 0.50
N ARG A 55 17.74 1.22 0.37
CA ARG A 55 19.18 1.42 0.24
C ARG A 55 19.92 0.98 1.51
N ASP A 56 19.34 1.22 2.68
CA ASP A 56 19.89 0.86 3.98
C ASP A 56 19.85 -0.65 4.29
N VAL A 57 19.16 -1.47 3.52
CA VAL A 57 19.13 -2.94 3.73
C VAL A 57 20.53 -3.54 3.89
N THR A 58 21.51 -3.02 3.16
CA THR A 58 22.91 -3.48 3.23
C THR A 58 23.87 -2.55 3.96
N ARG A 59 23.41 -1.35 4.37
CA ARG A 59 24.21 -0.37 5.10
C ARG A 59 23.85 -0.34 6.58
N HIS A 60 22.58 -0.17 6.88
CA HIS A 60 22.02 0.07 8.19
C HIS A 60 20.70 -0.70 8.37
N MET A 61 20.77 -2.01 8.31
CA MET A 61 19.63 -2.95 8.27
C MET A 61 18.36 -2.42 8.98
N PRO A 62 17.27 -2.10 8.25
CA PRO A 62 16.05 -1.59 8.84
C PRO A 62 15.43 -2.61 9.83
N LEU A 63 15.04 -2.16 11.01
CA LEU A 63 14.42 -3.01 12.04
C LEU A 63 12.89 -2.85 12.08
N ILE A 64 12.39 -1.70 11.67
CA ILE A 64 10.97 -1.31 11.71
C ILE A 64 10.50 -0.83 10.32
N GLY A 65 9.20 -0.72 10.15
CA GLY A 65 8.59 -0.27 8.91
C GLY A 65 8.72 1.23 8.65
N LEU A 66 7.97 1.71 7.65
CA LEU A 66 7.90 3.13 7.33
C LEU A 66 7.32 3.92 8.50
N ALA A 67 7.72 5.18 8.65
CA ALA A 67 7.08 6.08 9.60
C ALA A 67 5.57 6.14 9.35
N GLY A 68 4.78 6.14 10.42
CA GLY A 68 3.33 6.23 10.36
C GLY A 68 2.82 7.42 11.17
N ARG A 69 1.54 7.73 11.03
CA ARG A 69 0.86 8.64 11.97
C ARG A 69 0.53 7.87 13.26
N ILE A 70 1.58 7.43 13.96
CA ILE A 70 1.49 6.57 15.16
C ILE A 70 2.25 7.29 16.27
N GLY A 71 1.55 7.70 17.33
CA GLY A 71 2.15 8.49 18.40
C GLY A 71 2.32 9.97 18.07
N PRO A 72 3.09 10.72 18.88
CA PRO A 72 3.31 12.14 18.69
C PRO A 72 4.19 12.41 17.46
N PHE A 73 4.07 13.60 16.89
CA PHE A 73 5.04 14.09 15.93
C PHE A 73 6.40 14.32 16.62
N GLY A 74 7.50 14.00 15.91
CA GLY A 74 8.86 14.19 16.42
C GLY A 74 9.60 12.88 16.62
N PRO A 75 10.73 12.89 17.35
CA PRO A 75 11.66 11.76 17.44
C PRO A 75 11.08 10.49 18.08
N ASN A 76 10.00 10.64 18.83
CA ASN A 76 9.27 9.54 19.49
C ASN A 76 8.07 9.04 18.68
N GLY A 77 7.90 9.48 17.44
CA GLY A 77 6.88 8.98 16.53
C GLY A 77 7.10 7.50 16.20
N GLY A 78 5.98 6.77 16.02
CA GLY A 78 6.02 5.35 15.70
C GLY A 78 6.05 5.07 14.19
N SER A 79 6.44 3.85 13.89
CA SER A 79 6.51 3.31 12.53
C SER A 79 5.61 2.09 12.38
N HIS A 80 5.32 1.68 11.15
CA HIS A 80 4.68 0.40 10.88
C HIS A 80 5.48 -0.75 11.48
N PRO A 81 4.84 -1.92 11.78
CA PRO A 81 5.45 -2.93 12.67
C PRO A 81 6.80 -3.48 12.23
N GLY A 82 7.07 -3.59 10.92
CA GLY A 82 8.34 -4.20 10.52
C GLY A 82 8.79 -3.89 9.10
N PRO A 83 10.04 -4.27 8.77
CA PRO A 83 10.76 -3.83 7.58
C PRO A 83 10.62 -4.78 6.38
N VAL A 84 9.79 -5.83 6.43
CA VAL A 84 9.78 -6.92 5.44
C VAL A 84 9.59 -6.43 4.01
N SER A 85 8.84 -5.34 3.81
CA SER A 85 8.65 -4.73 2.49
C SER A 85 9.95 -4.21 1.89
N PHE A 86 10.84 -3.59 2.69
CA PHE A 86 12.12 -3.09 2.20
C PHE A 86 13.04 -4.23 1.76
N TYR A 87 13.06 -5.32 2.52
CA TYR A 87 13.83 -6.52 2.15
C TYR A 87 13.29 -7.18 0.89
N ALA A 88 11.96 -7.16 0.70
CA ALA A 88 11.32 -7.72 -0.49
C ALA A 88 11.56 -6.86 -1.75
N LEU A 89 11.62 -5.53 -1.60
CA LEU A 89 11.90 -4.60 -2.69
C LEU A 89 13.38 -4.59 -3.09
N TRP A 90 14.31 -4.78 -2.14
CA TRP A 90 15.73 -4.60 -2.33
C TRP A 90 16.35 -5.42 -3.48
N PRO A 91 16.04 -6.73 -3.68
CA PRO A 91 16.72 -7.53 -4.70
C PRO A 91 16.51 -6.99 -6.12
N VAL A 92 15.26 -6.70 -6.48
CA VAL A 92 14.92 -6.18 -7.81
C VAL A 92 15.41 -4.74 -7.96
N TRP A 93 15.24 -3.90 -6.94
CA TRP A 93 15.80 -2.54 -6.91
C TRP A 93 17.31 -2.55 -7.17
N ARG A 94 18.05 -3.49 -6.57
CA ARG A 94 19.50 -3.65 -6.77
C ARG A 94 19.83 -4.07 -8.20
N LEU A 95 19.03 -4.97 -8.82
CA LEU A 95 19.17 -5.38 -10.22
C LEU A 95 18.99 -4.21 -11.19
N PHE A 96 18.18 -3.21 -10.83
CA PHE A 96 17.99 -1.97 -11.60
C PHE A 96 18.99 -0.86 -11.21
N GLY A 97 20.17 -1.22 -10.73
CA GLY A 97 21.27 -0.32 -10.42
C GLY A 97 21.04 0.57 -9.20
N GLY A 98 20.06 0.25 -8.33
CA GLY A 98 19.73 1.09 -7.18
C GLY A 98 19.06 2.41 -7.55
N SER A 99 18.42 2.47 -8.68
CA SER A 99 17.69 3.67 -9.16
C SER A 99 16.29 3.75 -8.57
N SER A 100 15.72 4.95 -8.49
CA SER A 100 14.34 5.15 -8.04
C SER A 100 13.34 4.39 -8.94
N TYR A 101 13.59 4.30 -10.24
CA TYR A 101 12.82 3.45 -11.16
C TYR A 101 12.81 1.97 -10.74
N GLY A 102 13.90 1.49 -10.15
CA GLY A 102 13.99 0.13 -9.62
C GLY A 102 12.94 -0.18 -8.54
N LEU A 103 12.43 0.82 -7.84
CA LEU A 103 11.34 0.63 -6.87
C LEU A 103 10.01 0.30 -7.55
N PHE A 104 9.69 0.95 -8.68
CA PHE A 104 8.52 0.57 -9.49
C PHE A 104 8.65 -0.87 -10.00
N ALA A 105 9.82 -1.22 -10.55
CA ALA A 105 10.09 -2.57 -11.01
C ALA A 105 9.97 -3.62 -9.90
N SER A 106 10.44 -3.28 -8.68
CA SER A 106 10.34 -4.14 -7.50
C SER A 106 8.88 -4.37 -7.07
N THR A 107 8.09 -3.30 -7.05
CA THR A 107 6.65 -3.36 -6.71
C THR A 107 5.91 -4.26 -7.71
N VAL A 108 6.11 -4.03 -9.01
CA VAL A 108 5.50 -4.86 -10.07
C VAL A 108 5.94 -6.32 -9.97
N ALA A 109 7.21 -6.59 -9.67
CA ALA A 109 7.70 -7.96 -9.48
C ALA A 109 6.99 -8.65 -8.29
N LEU A 110 6.82 -7.95 -7.17
CA LEU A 110 6.09 -8.47 -6.00
C LEU A 110 4.63 -8.76 -6.33
N ASP A 111 3.98 -7.91 -7.11
CA ASP A 111 2.60 -8.10 -7.55
C ASP A 111 2.45 -9.28 -8.51
N ILE A 112 3.38 -9.45 -9.44
CA ILE A 112 3.41 -10.62 -10.34
C ILE A 112 3.59 -11.91 -9.53
N VAL A 113 4.45 -11.92 -8.53
CA VAL A 113 4.63 -13.07 -7.61
C VAL A 113 3.32 -13.34 -6.85
N ALA A 114 2.66 -12.32 -6.31
CA ALA A 114 1.38 -12.48 -5.61
C ALA A 114 0.29 -13.05 -6.53
N MET A 115 0.16 -12.54 -7.77
CA MET A 115 -0.76 -13.08 -8.77
C MET A 115 -0.43 -14.55 -9.10
N GLY A 116 0.85 -14.87 -9.30
CA GLY A 116 1.30 -16.24 -9.54
C GLY A 116 0.95 -17.20 -8.40
N LEU A 117 1.15 -16.77 -7.15
CA LEU A 117 0.79 -17.56 -5.96
C LEU A 117 -0.73 -17.76 -5.85
N ALA A 118 -1.53 -16.72 -6.10
CA ALA A 118 -2.99 -16.83 -6.09
C ALA A 118 -3.50 -17.82 -7.15
N LEU A 119 -2.96 -17.75 -8.37
CA LEU A 119 -3.25 -18.70 -9.46
C LEU A 119 -2.82 -20.13 -9.10
N TRP A 120 -1.65 -20.27 -8.47
CA TRP A 120 -1.15 -21.58 -8.03
C TRP A 120 -2.05 -22.20 -6.95
N ILE A 121 -2.49 -21.41 -5.95
CA ILE A 121 -3.45 -21.88 -4.94
C ILE A 121 -4.76 -22.30 -5.61
N ALA A 122 -5.27 -21.47 -6.53
CA ALA A 122 -6.51 -21.79 -7.26
C ALA A 122 -6.39 -23.11 -8.04
N LEU A 123 -5.29 -23.30 -8.78
CA LEU A 123 -5.02 -24.53 -9.52
C LEU A 123 -4.96 -25.74 -8.58
N ARG A 124 -4.29 -25.61 -7.45
CA ARG A 124 -4.14 -26.66 -6.43
C ARG A 124 -5.48 -27.03 -5.77
N ARG A 125 -6.37 -26.04 -5.56
CA ARG A 125 -7.67 -26.23 -4.86
C ARG A 125 -8.82 -26.70 -5.75
N GLY A 126 -8.86 -26.29 -6.99
CA GLY A 126 -9.99 -26.57 -7.88
C GLY A 126 -9.64 -26.77 -9.35
N GLY A 127 -8.36 -27.04 -9.63
CA GLY A 127 -7.90 -27.33 -11.00
C GLY A 127 -8.06 -26.13 -11.94
N ARG A 128 -8.22 -26.42 -13.23
CA ARG A 128 -8.29 -25.40 -14.29
C ARG A 128 -9.50 -24.46 -14.16
N ALA A 129 -10.62 -24.93 -13.59
CA ALA A 129 -11.80 -24.09 -13.42
C ALA A 129 -11.54 -22.96 -12.42
N PHE A 130 -10.91 -23.27 -11.28
CA PHE A 130 -10.55 -22.25 -10.28
C PHE A 130 -9.43 -21.36 -10.78
N LEU A 131 -8.47 -21.92 -11.51
CA LEU A 131 -7.41 -21.14 -12.16
C LEU A 131 -8.00 -20.05 -13.05
N LEU A 132 -8.96 -20.34 -13.92
CA LEU A 132 -9.64 -19.38 -14.78
C LEU A 132 -10.50 -18.38 -13.99
N ALA A 133 -11.23 -18.86 -12.98
CA ALA A 133 -12.09 -17.99 -12.17
C ALA A 133 -11.27 -16.98 -11.33
N ILE A 134 -10.19 -17.43 -10.72
CA ILE A 134 -9.27 -16.53 -9.98
C ILE A 134 -8.50 -15.61 -10.92
N ALA A 135 -8.13 -16.06 -12.14
CA ALA A 135 -7.54 -15.19 -13.14
C ALA A 135 -8.50 -14.05 -13.54
N ALA A 136 -9.79 -14.36 -13.76
CA ALA A 136 -10.80 -13.34 -14.04
C ALA A 136 -11.00 -12.38 -12.85
N ALA A 137 -11.05 -12.90 -11.63
CA ALA A 137 -11.14 -12.08 -10.41
C ALA A 137 -9.93 -11.16 -10.26
N LEU A 138 -8.70 -11.67 -10.48
CA LEU A 138 -7.48 -10.86 -10.45
C LEU A 138 -7.44 -9.82 -11.55
N ALA A 139 -7.86 -10.14 -12.78
CA ALA A 139 -7.90 -9.18 -13.88
C ALA A 139 -8.81 -7.98 -13.58
N VAL A 140 -9.99 -8.25 -13.02
CA VAL A 140 -10.92 -7.19 -12.59
C VAL A 140 -10.35 -6.41 -11.41
N LEU A 141 -9.80 -7.09 -10.40
CA LEU A 141 -9.24 -6.48 -9.20
C LEU A 141 -8.03 -5.59 -9.50
N THR A 142 -7.07 -6.07 -10.31
CA THR A 142 -5.88 -5.30 -10.68
C THR A 142 -6.23 -4.09 -11.54
N ARG A 143 -7.20 -4.25 -12.47
CA ARG A 143 -7.75 -3.12 -13.21
C ARG A 143 -8.42 -2.09 -12.28
N ALA A 144 -9.14 -2.55 -11.26
CA ALA A 144 -9.79 -1.66 -10.29
C ALA A 144 -8.78 -0.86 -9.48
N TYR A 145 -7.73 -1.49 -8.94
CA TYR A 145 -6.64 -0.80 -8.25
C TYR A 145 -5.90 0.17 -9.18
N GLY A 146 -5.69 -0.22 -10.44
CA GLY A 146 -5.05 0.61 -11.47
C GLY A 146 -3.53 0.64 -11.37
N ALA A 147 -2.89 1.13 -12.45
CA ALA A 147 -1.44 1.12 -12.60
C ALA A 147 -0.73 1.97 -11.54
N PHE A 148 -1.26 3.16 -11.23
CA PHE A 148 -0.69 4.05 -10.23
C PHE A 148 -0.55 3.35 -8.86
N LEU A 149 -1.61 2.68 -8.37
CA LEU A 149 -1.57 1.98 -7.08
C LEU A 149 -0.62 0.77 -7.11
N LEU A 150 -0.66 -0.02 -8.19
CA LEU A 150 0.10 -1.27 -8.28
C LEU A 150 1.56 -1.08 -8.71
N THR A 151 2.00 0.13 -9.06
CA THR A 151 3.41 0.41 -9.35
C THR A 151 4.09 1.19 -8.23
N LEU A 152 3.33 1.92 -7.40
CA LEU A 152 3.89 2.77 -6.37
C LEU A 152 4.33 1.95 -5.15
N PRO A 153 5.60 2.05 -4.69
CA PRO A 153 6.11 1.31 -3.53
C PRO A 153 5.62 1.90 -2.19
N TRP A 154 4.36 2.33 -2.14
CA TRP A 154 3.77 2.90 -0.95
C TRP A 154 3.21 1.83 -0.02
N ASN A 155 3.52 1.94 1.25
CA ASN A 155 3.20 0.92 2.24
C ASN A 155 1.71 0.54 2.37
N PRO A 156 0.68 1.40 2.13
CA PRO A 156 -0.71 0.95 2.05
C PRO A 156 -1.03 0.15 0.78
N TYR A 157 -0.26 0.33 -0.30
CA TYR A 157 -0.52 -0.29 -1.60
C TYR A 157 0.15 -1.66 -1.77
N LEU A 158 1.38 -1.79 -1.28
CA LEU A 158 2.16 -3.02 -1.39
C LEU A 158 1.43 -4.29 -0.90
N PRO A 159 0.63 -4.29 0.20
CA PRO A 159 0.01 -5.49 0.71
C PRO A 159 -1.29 -5.91 0.01
N VAL A 160 -1.86 -5.14 -0.92
CA VAL A 160 -3.23 -5.39 -1.43
C VAL A 160 -3.39 -6.75 -2.13
N LEU A 161 -2.43 -7.16 -2.97
CA LEU A 161 -2.46 -8.47 -3.62
C LEU A 161 -1.94 -9.59 -2.70
N TRP A 162 -1.03 -9.29 -1.77
CA TRP A 162 -0.57 -10.22 -0.75
C TRP A 162 -1.66 -10.58 0.25
N TRP A 163 -2.55 -9.64 0.56
CA TRP A 163 -3.77 -9.90 1.33
C TRP A 163 -4.69 -10.90 0.63
N PHE A 164 -4.88 -10.76 -0.67
CA PHE A 164 -5.66 -11.71 -1.46
C PHE A 164 -5.05 -13.13 -1.40
N VAL A 165 -3.72 -13.24 -1.55
CA VAL A 165 -2.97 -14.49 -1.38
C VAL A 165 -3.13 -15.05 0.03
N PHE A 166 -3.01 -14.20 1.05
CA PHE A 166 -3.15 -14.58 2.46
C PHE A 166 -4.51 -15.23 2.75
N VAL A 167 -5.60 -14.60 2.32
CA VAL A 167 -6.95 -15.14 2.53
C VAL A 167 -7.14 -16.49 1.83
N LEU A 168 -6.65 -16.65 0.61
CA LEU A 168 -6.67 -17.94 -0.11
C LEU A 168 -5.83 -19.01 0.58
N ALA A 169 -4.67 -18.64 1.13
CA ALA A 169 -3.80 -19.54 1.86
C ALA A 169 -4.44 -19.98 3.19
N VAL A 170 -5.06 -19.04 3.95
CA VAL A 170 -5.83 -19.35 5.18
C VAL A 170 -6.98 -20.31 4.86
N TRP A 171 -7.77 -20.03 3.82
CA TRP A 171 -8.81 -20.96 3.37
C TRP A 171 -8.25 -22.36 3.07
N SER A 172 -7.10 -22.43 2.39
CA SER A 172 -6.48 -23.72 2.04
C SER A 172 -6.04 -24.49 3.28
N VAL A 173 -5.46 -23.82 4.29
CA VAL A 173 -5.08 -24.44 5.57
C VAL A 173 -6.31 -24.97 6.31
N ILE A 174 -7.37 -24.17 6.41
CA ILE A 174 -8.62 -24.57 7.08
C ILE A 174 -9.31 -25.72 6.31
N ALA A 175 -9.09 -25.82 5.01
CA ALA A 175 -9.54 -26.92 4.17
C ALA A 175 -8.52 -28.06 4.06
N ASP A 176 -7.78 -28.30 5.13
CA ASP A 176 -6.87 -29.43 5.38
C ASP A 176 -5.56 -29.45 4.54
N ASP A 177 -5.13 -28.32 3.93
CA ASP A 177 -3.85 -28.21 3.22
C ASP A 177 -2.78 -27.53 4.08
N LEU A 178 -2.18 -28.27 5.01
CA LEU A 178 -1.17 -27.75 5.92
C LEU A 178 0.10 -27.23 5.23
N ALA A 179 0.36 -27.63 3.99
CA ALA A 179 1.51 -27.14 3.22
C ALA A 179 1.42 -25.64 2.92
N MET A 180 0.24 -25.03 3.08
CA MET A 180 0.02 -23.59 2.94
C MET A 180 0.37 -22.78 4.20
N LEU A 181 0.62 -23.41 5.36
CA LEU A 181 0.96 -22.71 6.61
C LEU A 181 2.15 -21.75 6.47
N PRO A 182 3.30 -22.13 5.85
CA PRO A 182 4.39 -21.18 5.66
C PRO A 182 4.00 -19.95 4.82
N LEU A 183 3.13 -20.14 3.83
CA LEU A 183 2.62 -19.03 3.00
C LEU A 183 1.66 -18.13 3.80
N VAL A 184 0.83 -18.68 4.67
CA VAL A 184 0.00 -17.90 5.60
C VAL A 184 0.87 -17.02 6.48
N VAL A 185 1.95 -17.58 7.06
CA VAL A 185 2.86 -16.82 7.91
C VAL A 185 3.61 -15.74 7.11
N PHE A 186 4.12 -16.08 5.92
CA PHE A 186 4.84 -15.12 5.09
C PHE A 186 3.93 -13.97 4.63
N ALA A 187 2.81 -14.29 3.95
CA ALA A 187 1.91 -13.27 3.40
C ALA A 187 1.24 -12.44 4.52
N GLY A 188 0.88 -13.09 5.63
CA GLY A 188 0.35 -12.40 6.81
C GLY A 188 1.37 -11.44 7.41
N SER A 189 2.61 -11.90 7.64
CA SER A 189 3.69 -11.04 8.15
C SER A 189 4.00 -9.90 7.20
N PHE A 190 4.03 -10.15 5.89
CA PHE A 190 4.21 -9.10 4.88
C PHE A 190 3.12 -8.02 5.01
N CYS A 191 1.84 -8.40 5.07
CA CYS A 191 0.75 -7.45 5.23
C CYS A 191 0.85 -6.66 6.54
N MET A 192 1.03 -7.36 7.69
CA MET A 192 1.06 -6.73 9.02
C MET A 192 2.24 -5.79 9.20
N GLN A 193 3.43 -6.19 8.74
CA GLN A 193 4.63 -5.40 8.91
C GLN A 193 4.66 -4.19 7.98
N THR A 194 4.09 -4.33 6.78
CA THR A 194 4.07 -3.25 5.79
C THR A 194 3.07 -2.17 6.16
N HIS A 195 1.86 -2.52 6.64
CA HIS A 195 0.86 -1.52 6.99
C HIS A 195 -0.03 -1.95 8.17
N ILE A 196 -0.16 -1.05 9.15
CA ILE A 196 -0.85 -1.29 10.42
C ILE A 196 -2.32 -1.68 10.28
N SER A 197 -3.02 -1.26 9.20
CA SER A 197 -4.43 -1.58 8.98
C SER A 197 -4.70 -3.09 8.85
N TYR A 198 -3.68 -3.87 8.52
CA TYR A 198 -3.79 -5.33 8.41
C TYR A 198 -3.57 -6.07 9.73
N LEU A 199 -3.13 -5.38 10.80
CA LEU A 199 -2.75 -6.03 12.06
C LEU A 199 -3.90 -6.85 12.66
N GLY A 200 -5.08 -6.25 12.83
CA GLY A 200 -6.25 -6.92 13.38
C GLY A 200 -6.83 -8.01 12.46
N LEU A 201 -6.85 -7.73 11.15
CA LEU A 201 -7.37 -8.65 10.12
C LEU A 201 -6.54 -9.94 10.05
N VAL A 202 -5.23 -9.79 9.88
CA VAL A 202 -4.31 -10.92 9.76
C VAL A 202 -4.20 -11.67 11.09
N GLY A 203 -4.01 -10.93 12.19
CA GLY A 203 -3.91 -11.54 13.53
C GLY A 203 -5.14 -12.38 13.89
N GLY A 204 -6.34 -11.86 13.63
CA GLY A 204 -7.58 -12.59 13.87
C GLY A 204 -7.73 -13.84 13.01
N LEU A 205 -7.44 -13.75 11.70
CA LEU A 205 -7.49 -14.91 10.79
C LEU A 205 -6.42 -15.96 11.11
N VAL A 206 -5.22 -15.55 11.52
CA VAL A 206 -4.15 -16.48 11.97
C VAL A 206 -4.59 -17.21 13.24
N LEU A 207 -5.22 -16.53 14.20
CA LEU A 207 -5.76 -17.17 15.41
C LEU A 207 -6.85 -18.21 15.07
N VAL A 208 -7.75 -17.89 14.15
CA VAL A 208 -8.78 -18.84 13.67
C VAL A 208 -8.13 -20.04 12.98
N ALA A 209 -7.18 -19.81 12.09
CA ALA A 209 -6.45 -20.90 11.42
C ALA A 209 -5.70 -21.79 12.42
N ALA A 210 -5.00 -21.19 13.38
CA ALA A 210 -4.30 -21.90 14.45
C ALA A 210 -5.25 -22.73 15.33
N ALA A 211 -6.42 -22.18 15.69
CA ALA A 211 -7.44 -22.90 16.43
C ALA A 211 -7.98 -24.11 15.66
N VAL A 212 -8.25 -23.96 14.35
CA VAL A 212 -8.70 -25.07 13.50
C VAL A 212 -7.62 -26.13 13.36
N VAL A 213 -6.37 -25.76 13.10
CA VAL A 213 -5.22 -26.69 13.00
C VAL A 213 -4.98 -27.40 14.32
N GLY A 214 -5.06 -26.69 15.44
CA GLY A 214 -4.94 -27.26 16.78
C GLY A 214 -6.06 -28.27 17.06
N TRP A 215 -7.31 -27.90 16.78
CA TRP A 215 -8.48 -28.76 16.98
C TRP A 215 -8.44 -30.02 16.10
N THR A 216 -8.17 -29.90 14.82
CA THR A 216 -8.03 -31.05 13.92
C THR A 216 -6.84 -31.91 14.33
N GLY A 217 -5.76 -31.26 14.81
CA GLY A 217 -4.60 -31.93 15.38
C GLY A 217 -4.92 -32.78 16.62
N TYR A 218 -5.73 -32.26 17.50
CA TYR A 218 -6.19 -32.98 18.70
C TYR A 218 -7.09 -34.16 18.31
N ARG A 219 -8.03 -33.96 17.38
CA ARG A 219 -8.92 -35.04 16.91
C ARG A 219 -8.18 -36.19 16.22
N HIS A 220 -7.14 -35.89 15.44
CA HIS A 220 -6.35 -36.85 14.69
C HIS A 220 -4.98 -37.13 15.34
N ARG A 221 -4.89 -37.05 16.69
CA ARG A 221 -3.62 -37.25 17.43
C ARG A 221 -3.05 -38.67 17.31
N GLY A 222 -3.91 -39.64 17.04
CA GLY A 222 -3.53 -41.04 16.84
C GLY A 222 -2.99 -41.35 15.43
N ASP A 223 -3.10 -40.43 14.46
CA ASP A 223 -2.59 -40.61 13.10
C ASP A 223 -1.13 -40.12 13.02
N PRO A 224 -0.16 -41.04 12.80
CA PRO A 224 1.27 -40.71 12.74
C PRO A 224 1.62 -39.82 11.55
N ASP A 225 0.97 -39.99 10.41
CA ASP A 225 1.27 -39.24 9.19
C ASP A 225 0.72 -37.80 9.29
N ALA A 226 -0.50 -37.63 9.77
CA ALA A 226 -1.06 -36.31 10.07
C ALA A 226 -0.23 -35.58 11.13
N ARG A 227 0.30 -36.28 12.15
CA ARG A 227 1.19 -35.72 13.15
C ARG A 227 2.51 -35.28 12.53
N ARG A 228 3.15 -36.11 11.69
CA ARG A 228 4.40 -35.80 11.00
C ARG A 228 4.23 -34.58 10.07
N ALA A 229 3.14 -34.50 9.32
CA ALA A 229 2.82 -33.36 8.48
C ALA A 229 2.67 -32.07 9.28
N ARG A 230 1.98 -32.09 10.41
CA ARG A 230 1.83 -30.93 11.31
C ARG A 230 3.16 -30.44 11.85
N TRP A 231 4.01 -31.34 12.34
CA TRP A 231 5.33 -30.98 12.85
C TRP A 231 6.20 -30.37 11.74
N ARG A 232 6.21 -30.98 10.54
CA ARG A 232 6.97 -30.47 9.40
C ARG A 232 6.54 -29.07 9.02
N TRP A 233 5.26 -28.88 8.67
CA TRP A 233 4.77 -27.61 8.15
C TRP A 233 4.65 -26.56 9.26
N GLY A 234 4.29 -26.96 10.47
CA GLY A 234 4.32 -26.08 11.64
C GLY A 234 5.73 -25.60 11.95
N GLY A 235 6.72 -26.48 11.98
CA GLY A 235 8.13 -26.12 12.19
C GLY A 235 8.66 -25.16 11.13
N ILE A 236 8.38 -25.39 9.86
CA ILE A 236 8.75 -24.47 8.77
C ILE A 236 8.07 -23.11 8.98
N SER A 237 6.80 -23.09 9.37
CA SER A 237 6.05 -21.85 9.60
C SER A 237 6.61 -21.04 10.77
N VAL A 238 6.97 -21.72 11.85
CA VAL A 238 7.64 -21.08 13.01
C VAL A 238 8.99 -20.49 12.57
N ALA A 239 9.79 -21.24 11.81
CA ALA A 239 11.08 -20.75 11.32
C ALA A 239 10.91 -19.51 10.43
N VAL A 240 9.94 -19.51 9.50
CA VAL A 240 9.60 -18.35 8.68
C VAL A 240 9.17 -17.17 9.57
N GLY A 241 8.29 -17.41 10.54
CA GLY A 241 7.85 -16.37 11.48
C GLY A 241 8.99 -15.78 12.29
N VAL A 242 9.87 -16.61 12.84
CA VAL A 242 11.06 -16.17 13.58
C VAL A 242 11.94 -15.27 12.71
N VAL A 243 12.27 -15.70 11.49
CA VAL A 243 13.10 -14.91 10.57
C VAL A 243 12.47 -13.54 10.29
N LEU A 244 11.16 -13.51 9.97
CA LEU A 244 10.48 -12.28 9.58
C LEU A 244 10.26 -11.31 10.75
N TRP A 245 10.09 -11.82 11.99
CA TRP A 245 9.83 -10.99 13.16
C TRP A 245 11.08 -10.68 13.99
N THR A 246 12.24 -11.29 13.68
CA THR A 246 13.50 -10.99 14.36
C THR A 246 13.85 -9.50 14.32
N PRO A 247 13.81 -8.77 13.18
CA PRO A 247 14.14 -7.36 13.16
C PRO A 247 13.21 -6.51 14.06
N PRO A 248 11.86 -6.61 13.99
CA PRO A 248 10.97 -5.90 14.91
C PRO A 248 11.20 -6.22 16.39
N LEU A 249 11.55 -7.47 16.71
CA LEU A 249 11.86 -7.88 18.08
C LEU A 249 13.20 -7.30 18.56
N ILE A 250 14.22 -7.25 17.68
CA ILE A 250 15.47 -6.56 18.01
C ILE A 250 15.18 -5.11 18.37
N ASP A 251 14.41 -4.39 17.56
CA ASP A 251 14.02 -3.01 17.86
C ASP A 251 13.31 -2.90 19.21
N GLN A 252 12.34 -3.78 19.46
CA GLN A 252 11.54 -3.76 20.68
C GLN A 252 12.38 -3.93 21.96
N PHE A 253 13.43 -4.73 21.92
CA PHE A 253 14.29 -4.98 23.07
C PHE A 253 15.53 -4.06 23.15
N ALA A 254 15.95 -3.49 22.00
CA ALA A 254 17.10 -2.59 21.96
C ALA A 254 16.74 -1.13 22.27
N HIS A 255 15.48 -0.75 22.18
CA HIS A 255 15.01 0.62 22.40
C HIS A 255 13.95 0.69 23.51
N SER A 256 13.85 1.83 24.19
CA SER A 256 12.85 2.07 25.23
C SER A 256 12.23 3.46 25.05
N PRO A 257 10.94 3.54 24.66
CA PRO A 257 10.10 2.44 24.23
C PRO A 257 10.54 1.89 22.86
N GLY A 258 10.36 0.57 22.63
CA GLY A 258 10.47 -0.02 21.29
C GLY A 258 9.22 0.26 20.46
N ASN A 259 9.33 0.11 19.15
CA ASN A 259 8.26 0.49 18.22
C ASN A 259 6.93 -0.25 18.46
N LEU A 260 6.97 -1.55 18.81
CA LEU A 260 5.74 -2.29 19.14
C LEU A 260 5.09 -1.76 20.42
N GLY A 261 5.89 -1.26 21.37
CA GLY A 261 5.41 -0.57 22.57
C GLY A 261 4.69 0.74 22.21
N ILE A 262 5.27 1.56 21.34
CA ILE A 262 4.65 2.80 20.83
C ILE A 262 3.32 2.50 20.12
N ILE A 263 3.29 1.50 19.26
CA ILE A 263 2.06 1.07 18.57
C ILE A 263 0.99 0.65 19.58
N ARG A 264 1.34 -0.18 20.56
CA ARG A 264 0.41 -0.62 21.59
C ARG A 264 -0.17 0.55 22.37
N ASP A 265 0.68 1.47 22.82
CA ASP A 265 0.26 2.63 23.59
C ASP A 265 -0.69 3.53 22.79
N TYR A 266 -0.33 3.84 21.56
CA TYR A 266 -1.14 4.68 20.65
C TYR A 266 -2.54 4.11 20.38
N PHE A 267 -2.68 2.79 20.20
CA PHE A 267 -3.99 2.16 20.01
C PHE A 267 -4.75 1.90 21.31
N SER A 268 -4.07 1.92 22.45
CA SER A 268 -4.70 1.84 23.78
C SER A 268 -5.20 3.20 24.26
N HIS A 269 -4.52 4.28 23.86
CA HIS A 269 -4.84 5.67 24.21
C HIS A 269 -4.93 6.52 22.94
N PRO A 270 -5.96 6.29 22.09
CA PRO A 270 -6.06 7.01 20.83
C PRO A 270 -6.26 8.52 21.07
N PRO A 271 -5.62 9.40 20.26
CA PRO A 271 -5.70 10.84 20.45
C PRO A 271 -7.10 11.40 20.17
N ASP A 272 -7.88 10.72 19.34
CA ASP A 272 -9.24 11.09 18.96
C ASP A 272 -10.23 9.98 19.30
N SER A 273 -11.51 10.32 19.37
CA SER A 273 -12.57 9.33 19.50
C SER A 273 -12.65 8.45 18.25
N THR A 274 -12.92 7.15 18.46
CA THR A 274 -13.15 6.23 17.35
C THR A 274 -14.45 6.55 16.63
N ILE A 275 -14.52 6.22 15.32
CA ILE A 275 -15.74 6.45 14.53
C ILE A 275 -16.93 5.58 14.99
N GLY A 276 -16.67 4.54 15.78
CA GLY A 276 -17.68 3.66 16.34
C GLY A 276 -18.35 2.72 15.34
N LEU A 277 -19.18 1.82 15.87
CA LEU A 277 -19.77 0.74 15.08
C LEU A 277 -20.68 1.27 13.96
N HIS A 278 -21.52 2.25 14.23
CA HIS A 278 -22.50 2.76 13.26
C HIS A 278 -21.82 3.33 12.01
N ARG A 279 -20.82 4.21 12.18
CA ARG A 279 -20.06 4.78 11.07
C ARG A 279 -19.16 3.71 10.42
N GLY A 280 -18.59 2.79 11.22
CA GLY A 280 -17.81 1.65 10.74
C GLY A 280 -18.59 0.74 9.80
N VAL A 281 -19.85 0.39 10.11
CA VAL A 281 -20.75 -0.34 9.20
C VAL A 281 -20.94 0.44 7.90
N GLY A 282 -21.23 1.74 7.98
CA GLY A 282 -21.43 2.57 6.81
C GLY A 282 -20.23 2.61 5.88
N VAL A 283 -19.04 2.80 6.45
CA VAL A 283 -17.76 2.82 5.72
C VAL A 283 -17.47 1.46 5.09
N LEU A 284 -17.64 0.37 5.84
CA LEU A 284 -17.44 -0.97 5.31
C LEU A 284 -18.38 -1.28 4.14
N LEU A 285 -19.68 -0.99 4.29
CA LEU A 285 -20.66 -1.22 3.22
C LEU A 285 -20.34 -0.39 1.97
N ALA A 286 -19.89 0.86 2.13
CA ALA A 286 -19.47 1.68 1.01
C ALA A 286 -18.22 1.11 0.30
N GLN A 287 -17.32 0.43 1.01
CA GLN A 287 -16.16 -0.24 0.42
C GLN A 287 -16.48 -1.61 -0.19
N LEU A 288 -17.52 -2.29 0.29
CA LEU A 288 -18.01 -3.54 -0.27
C LEU A 288 -18.84 -3.35 -1.54
N ASP A 289 -18.96 -2.15 -2.06
CA ASP A 289 -19.65 -1.87 -3.32
C ASP A 289 -18.92 -2.54 -4.51
N PRO A 290 -19.52 -3.58 -5.15
CA PRO A 290 -18.87 -4.29 -6.25
C PRO A 290 -18.70 -3.42 -7.51
N TRP A 291 -19.50 -2.35 -7.67
CA TRP A 291 -19.36 -1.42 -8.80
C TRP A 291 -18.05 -0.67 -8.77
N LYS A 292 -17.44 -0.47 -7.59
CA LYS A 292 -16.10 0.12 -7.46
C LYS A 292 -15.03 -0.67 -8.21
N LEU A 293 -15.16 -1.99 -8.32
CA LEU A 293 -14.27 -2.81 -9.15
C LEU A 293 -14.39 -2.52 -10.64
N LEU A 294 -15.55 -2.00 -11.09
CA LEU A 294 -15.77 -1.65 -12.50
C LEU A 294 -15.53 -0.17 -12.79
N THR A 295 -15.88 0.73 -11.87
CA THR A 295 -15.84 2.19 -12.10
C THR A 295 -14.53 2.85 -11.69
N ARG A 296 -13.67 2.19 -10.89
CA ARG A 296 -12.40 2.74 -10.38
C ARG A 296 -12.58 4.05 -9.63
N THR A 297 -13.60 4.14 -8.78
CA THR A 297 -14.00 5.40 -8.11
C THR A 297 -12.91 6.00 -7.22
N LEU A 298 -11.90 5.23 -6.79
CA LEU A 298 -10.76 5.74 -6.00
C LEU A 298 -9.89 6.78 -6.74
N VAL A 299 -9.89 6.76 -8.06
CA VAL A 299 -8.98 7.60 -8.87
C VAL A 299 -9.72 8.78 -9.51
N ARG A 300 -11.06 8.73 -9.61
CA ARG A 300 -11.86 9.77 -10.29
C ARG A 300 -12.15 11.00 -9.43
N ASP A 301 -12.28 10.83 -8.14
CA ASP A 301 -12.57 11.93 -7.22
C ASP A 301 -11.24 12.52 -6.71
N GLY A 302 -10.52 13.20 -7.61
CA GLY A 302 -9.19 13.76 -7.38
C GLY A 302 -9.13 14.78 -6.24
N GLY A 303 -9.43 14.37 -5.04
CA GLY A 303 -9.45 15.17 -3.84
C GLY A 303 -10.14 14.50 -2.65
N ALA A 304 -10.95 13.46 -2.88
CA ALA A 304 -11.60 12.73 -1.79
C ALA A 304 -10.61 11.72 -1.18
N LEU A 305 -9.81 12.17 -0.24
CA LEU A 305 -8.96 11.31 0.59
C LEU A 305 -9.79 10.45 1.55
N GLU A 306 -11.08 10.73 1.69
CA GLU A 306 -12.02 10.01 2.55
C GLU A 306 -12.82 8.94 1.77
N VAL A 307 -13.30 7.94 2.51
CA VAL A 307 -14.19 6.93 1.96
C VAL A 307 -15.57 7.52 1.67
N THR A 308 -15.94 7.51 0.41
CA THR A 308 -17.26 7.94 -0.07
C THR A 308 -17.98 6.81 -0.80
N GLY A 309 -19.29 6.92 -0.97
CA GLY A 309 -20.11 6.03 -1.79
C GLY A 309 -21.39 5.52 -1.13
N SER A 310 -22.24 4.89 -1.96
CA SER A 310 -23.49 4.28 -1.51
C SER A 310 -23.22 3.02 -0.68
N ARG A 311 -24.05 2.78 0.34
CA ARG A 311 -24.03 1.58 1.17
C ARG A 311 -24.86 0.43 0.59
N VAL A 312 -25.80 0.76 -0.30
CA VAL A 312 -26.79 -0.19 -0.82
C VAL A 312 -26.14 -1.32 -1.62
N PRO A 313 -25.24 -1.08 -2.58
CA PRO A 313 -24.63 -2.18 -3.33
C PRO A 313 -23.83 -3.14 -2.45
N GLY A 314 -23.11 -2.63 -1.44
CA GLY A 314 -22.40 -3.46 -0.48
C GLY A 314 -23.33 -4.32 0.38
N ALA A 315 -24.50 -3.77 0.80
CA ALA A 315 -25.49 -4.54 1.52
C ALA A 315 -26.09 -5.66 0.63
N LEU A 316 -26.37 -5.38 -0.63
CA LEU A 316 -26.85 -6.40 -1.60
C LEU A 316 -25.79 -7.48 -1.82
N LEU A 317 -24.52 -7.12 -1.91
CA LEU A 317 -23.44 -8.10 -1.99
C LEU A 317 -23.39 -9.01 -0.75
N LEU A 318 -23.56 -8.45 0.46
CA LEU A 318 -23.59 -9.25 1.69
C LEU A 318 -24.79 -10.22 1.72
N ILE A 319 -25.95 -9.80 1.24
CA ILE A 319 -27.14 -10.68 1.11
C ILE A 319 -26.84 -11.82 0.13
N ALA A 320 -26.29 -11.52 -1.04
CA ALA A 320 -25.92 -12.52 -2.05
C ALA A 320 -24.85 -13.49 -1.51
N PHE A 321 -23.88 -12.98 -0.76
CA PHE A 321 -22.86 -13.78 -0.08
C PHE A 321 -23.48 -14.68 1.00
N GLY A 322 -24.39 -14.17 1.82
CA GLY A 322 -25.15 -14.98 2.78
C GLY A 322 -25.94 -16.11 2.09
N ALA A 323 -26.54 -15.83 0.93
CA ALA A 323 -27.20 -16.85 0.12
C ALA A 323 -26.22 -17.92 -0.39
N SER A 324 -24.98 -17.53 -0.77
CA SER A 324 -23.90 -18.48 -1.13
C SER A 324 -23.61 -19.45 0.02
N ALA A 325 -23.47 -18.95 1.24
CA ALA A 325 -23.21 -19.79 2.42
C ALA A 325 -24.37 -20.76 2.70
N VAL A 326 -25.63 -20.32 2.53
CA VAL A 326 -26.81 -21.18 2.67
C VAL A 326 -26.83 -22.29 1.61
N VAL A 327 -26.49 -21.96 0.35
CA VAL A 327 -26.37 -22.96 -0.74
C VAL A 327 -25.26 -23.96 -0.42
N ALA A 328 -24.10 -23.49 -0.01
CA ALA A 328 -22.95 -24.34 0.38
C ALA A 328 -23.32 -25.30 1.52
N TRP A 329 -24.03 -24.81 2.53
CA TRP A 329 -24.51 -25.59 3.66
C TRP A 329 -25.56 -26.65 3.24
N ARG A 330 -26.60 -26.25 2.50
CA ARG A 330 -27.65 -27.16 2.04
C ARG A 330 -27.15 -28.24 1.10
N LEU A 331 -26.24 -27.89 0.20
CA LEU A 331 -25.62 -28.82 -0.75
C LEU A 331 -24.44 -29.60 -0.15
N ARG A 332 -24.11 -29.35 1.13
CA ARG A 332 -22.98 -29.95 1.87
C ARG A 332 -21.64 -29.80 1.13
N ARG A 333 -21.41 -28.65 0.51
CA ARG A 333 -20.16 -28.31 -0.19
C ARG A 333 -19.14 -27.74 0.78
N ARG A 334 -18.49 -28.64 1.56
CA ARG A 334 -17.56 -28.27 2.62
C ARG A 334 -16.48 -27.27 2.18
N PRO A 335 -15.76 -27.41 1.03
CA PRO A 335 -14.72 -26.44 0.66
C PRO A 335 -15.27 -25.03 0.42
N LEU A 336 -16.46 -24.88 -0.17
CA LEU A 336 -17.11 -23.59 -0.37
C LEU A 336 -17.55 -22.99 0.97
N LEU A 337 -18.19 -23.81 1.83
CA LEU A 337 -18.59 -23.36 3.16
C LEU A 337 -17.42 -22.88 4.02
N LEU A 338 -16.26 -23.51 3.89
CA LEU A 338 -15.04 -23.08 4.58
C LEU A 338 -14.50 -21.76 4.00
N LEU A 339 -14.61 -21.54 2.69
CA LEU A 339 -14.29 -20.24 2.09
C LEU A 339 -15.23 -19.15 2.62
N ASP A 340 -16.53 -19.42 2.59
CA ASP A 340 -17.55 -18.50 3.11
C ASP A 340 -17.30 -18.17 4.59
N ALA A 341 -16.90 -19.15 5.39
CA ALA A 341 -16.55 -18.94 6.79
C ALA A 341 -15.31 -18.03 6.97
N VAL A 342 -14.25 -18.27 6.19
CA VAL A 342 -13.03 -17.41 6.23
C VAL A 342 -13.37 -15.98 5.82
N LEU A 343 -14.13 -15.79 4.75
CA LEU A 343 -14.58 -14.47 4.31
C LEU A 343 -15.50 -13.80 5.34
N GLY A 344 -16.40 -14.56 5.95
CA GLY A 344 -17.27 -14.07 7.03
C GLY A 344 -16.48 -13.58 8.24
N VAL A 345 -15.48 -14.35 8.69
CA VAL A 345 -14.57 -13.92 9.76
C VAL A 345 -13.78 -12.66 9.34
N ALA A 346 -13.26 -12.61 8.12
CA ALA A 346 -12.56 -11.44 7.60
C ALA A 346 -13.45 -10.18 7.59
N LEU A 347 -14.74 -10.32 7.24
CA LEU A 347 -15.72 -9.23 7.28
C LEU A 347 -15.98 -8.75 8.71
N VAL A 348 -16.13 -9.66 9.67
CA VAL A 348 -16.32 -9.30 11.09
C VAL A 348 -15.07 -8.56 11.62
N LEU A 349 -13.88 -9.09 11.36
CA LEU A 349 -12.62 -8.44 11.73
C LEU A 349 -12.47 -7.08 11.03
N GLY A 350 -12.87 -6.99 9.76
CA GLY A 350 -12.88 -5.77 9.00
C GLY A 350 -13.83 -4.71 9.58
N LEU A 351 -15.01 -5.13 10.05
CA LEU A 351 -15.95 -4.24 10.74
C LEU A 351 -15.36 -3.73 12.07
N VAL A 352 -14.77 -4.62 12.86
CA VAL A 352 -14.12 -4.24 14.12
C VAL A 352 -12.96 -3.27 13.85
N SER A 353 -12.11 -3.56 12.86
CA SER A 353 -11.01 -2.70 12.45
C SER A 353 -11.51 -1.33 12.01
N SER A 354 -12.54 -1.29 11.15
CA SER A 354 -13.15 -0.04 10.67
C SER A 354 -13.75 0.78 11.82
N ALA A 355 -14.49 0.14 12.74
CA ALA A 355 -15.12 0.82 13.87
C ALA A 355 -14.11 1.43 14.85
N ARG A 356 -12.87 0.92 14.87
CA ARG A 356 -11.78 1.42 15.71
C ARG A 356 -10.91 2.49 15.05
N ILE A 357 -11.19 2.88 13.80
CA ILE A 357 -10.52 4.02 13.16
C ILE A 357 -10.87 5.28 13.96
N PHE A 358 -9.90 6.13 14.20
CA PHE A 358 -10.06 7.45 14.82
C PHE A 358 -9.49 8.54 13.89
N GLY A 359 -10.01 9.74 14.02
CA GLY A 359 -9.72 10.83 13.08
C GLY A 359 -10.29 10.61 11.68
N THR A 360 -9.56 11.01 10.65
CA THR A 360 -9.97 10.92 9.25
C THR A 360 -9.96 9.47 8.75
N VAL A 361 -11.05 9.05 8.11
CA VAL A 361 -11.16 7.72 7.49
C VAL A 361 -10.54 7.74 6.09
N TRP A 362 -9.23 7.60 6.03
CA TRP A 362 -8.51 7.58 4.77
C TRP A 362 -8.88 6.38 3.91
N PHE A 363 -9.06 6.58 2.61
CA PHE A 363 -9.44 5.52 1.66
C PHE A 363 -8.48 4.32 1.68
N TYR A 364 -7.19 4.58 1.84
CA TYR A 364 -6.16 3.53 1.82
C TYR A 364 -6.20 2.58 3.03
N LEU A 365 -6.83 2.97 4.13
CA LEU A 365 -7.01 2.10 5.29
C LEU A 365 -7.93 0.89 5.00
N LEU A 366 -8.70 0.95 3.93
CA LEU A 366 -9.76 -0.01 3.59
C LEU A 366 -9.57 -0.69 2.23
N LEU A 367 -8.41 -0.53 1.59
CA LEU A 367 -8.11 -1.14 0.28
C LEU A 367 -8.21 -2.68 0.30
N TRP A 368 -7.98 -3.30 1.46
CA TRP A 368 -8.15 -4.74 1.66
C TRP A 368 -9.57 -5.24 1.34
N ALA A 369 -10.59 -4.39 1.49
CA ALA A 369 -11.99 -4.75 1.26
C ALA A 369 -12.25 -5.18 -0.19
N TRP A 370 -11.59 -4.59 -1.17
CA TRP A 370 -11.77 -4.94 -2.59
C TRP A 370 -11.29 -6.35 -2.91
N GLY A 371 -10.23 -6.81 -2.26
CA GLY A 371 -9.80 -8.21 -2.32
C GLY A 371 -10.88 -9.16 -1.78
N LEU A 372 -11.56 -8.79 -0.69
CA LEU A 372 -12.70 -9.57 -0.16
C LEU A 372 -13.89 -9.55 -1.13
N VAL A 373 -14.22 -8.39 -1.73
CA VAL A 373 -15.29 -8.31 -2.74
C VAL A 373 -15.04 -9.27 -3.90
N ALA A 374 -13.81 -9.30 -4.43
CA ALA A 374 -13.44 -10.21 -5.51
C ALA A 374 -13.60 -11.69 -5.10
N LEU A 375 -13.20 -12.06 -3.88
CA LEU A 375 -13.36 -13.42 -3.36
C LEU A 375 -14.83 -13.77 -3.02
N MET A 376 -15.62 -12.80 -2.55
CA MET A 376 -17.06 -12.99 -2.35
C MET A 376 -17.78 -13.24 -3.67
N LEU A 377 -17.47 -12.49 -4.73
CA LEU A 377 -18.00 -12.72 -6.07
C LEU A 377 -17.58 -14.09 -6.61
N PHE A 378 -16.35 -14.52 -6.37
CA PHE A 378 -15.89 -15.88 -6.68
C PHE A 378 -16.71 -16.94 -5.93
N ALA A 379 -16.95 -16.78 -4.63
CA ALA A 379 -17.76 -17.71 -3.82
C ALA A 379 -19.22 -17.78 -4.29
N ILE A 380 -19.84 -16.63 -4.59
CA ILE A 380 -21.20 -16.53 -5.14
C ILE A 380 -21.28 -17.25 -6.49
N GLY A 381 -20.33 -17.01 -7.39
CA GLY A 381 -20.26 -17.69 -8.68
C GLY A 381 -20.08 -19.21 -8.53
N TRP A 382 -19.24 -19.65 -7.58
CA TRP A 382 -19.09 -21.08 -7.28
C TRP A 382 -20.38 -21.69 -6.73
N ALA A 383 -21.08 -21.01 -5.79
CA ALA A 383 -22.37 -21.43 -5.28
C ALA A 383 -23.43 -21.57 -6.40
N ALA A 384 -23.47 -20.62 -7.34
CA ALA A 384 -24.37 -20.67 -8.49
C ALA A 384 -24.07 -21.90 -9.37
N VAL A 385 -22.81 -22.21 -9.64
CA VAL A 385 -22.40 -23.42 -10.37
C VAL A 385 -22.85 -24.69 -9.64
N GLU A 386 -22.69 -24.78 -8.32
CA GLU A 386 -23.13 -25.94 -7.54
C GLU A 386 -24.67 -26.10 -7.52
N LEU A 387 -25.37 -24.98 -7.49
CA LEU A 387 -26.86 -25.00 -7.57
C LEU A 387 -27.36 -25.52 -8.94
N VAL A 388 -26.72 -25.08 -10.04
CA VAL A 388 -27.03 -25.58 -11.38
C VAL A 388 -26.72 -27.08 -11.50
N ARG A 389 -25.58 -27.54 -10.97
CA ARG A 389 -25.24 -28.97 -10.92
C ARG A 389 -26.28 -29.78 -10.15
N ALA A 390 -26.73 -29.29 -9.00
CA ALA A 390 -27.72 -29.96 -8.18
C ALA A 390 -29.07 -30.08 -8.89
N ARG A 391 -29.49 -29.04 -9.64
CA ARG A 391 -30.77 -29.04 -10.39
C ARG A 391 -30.72 -29.91 -11.66
N SER A 392 -29.56 -30.03 -12.31
CA SER A 392 -29.40 -30.87 -13.52
C SER A 392 -29.28 -32.36 -13.23
N GLY A 393 -29.38 -32.79 -11.97
CA GLY A 393 -29.24 -34.19 -11.57
C GLY A 393 -27.82 -34.76 -11.71
N SER A 394 -26.87 -33.99 -12.23
CA SER A 394 -25.48 -34.41 -12.43
C SER A 394 -24.62 -33.91 -11.28
N ARG A 395 -24.23 -34.81 -10.37
CA ARG A 395 -23.39 -34.46 -9.22
C ARG A 395 -21.97 -34.03 -9.61
N ASN A 396 -21.47 -34.44 -10.79
CA ASN A 396 -20.07 -34.32 -11.15
C ASN A 396 -19.75 -33.49 -12.40
N SER A 397 -20.74 -33.15 -13.23
CA SER A 397 -20.50 -32.39 -14.47
C SER A 397 -21.61 -31.36 -14.75
N LEU A 398 -21.22 -30.22 -15.30
CA LEU A 398 -22.15 -29.28 -15.90
C LEU A 398 -22.51 -29.76 -17.33
N PRO A 399 -23.69 -29.38 -17.86
CA PRO A 399 -23.97 -29.55 -19.27
C PRO A 399 -22.83 -28.99 -20.14
N PRO A 400 -22.38 -29.67 -21.20
CA PRO A 400 -21.21 -29.27 -22.01
C PRO A 400 -21.30 -27.82 -22.52
N LYS A 401 -22.49 -27.39 -22.95
CA LYS A 401 -22.72 -26.00 -23.40
C LYS A 401 -22.47 -24.97 -22.31
N LEU A 402 -22.92 -25.25 -21.08
CA LEU A 402 -22.68 -24.33 -19.94
C LEU A 402 -21.22 -24.32 -19.50
N THR A 403 -20.53 -25.46 -19.58
CA THR A 403 -19.08 -25.54 -19.30
C THR A 403 -18.30 -24.70 -20.31
N THR A 404 -18.57 -24.86 -21.60
CA THR A 404 -17.91 -24.10 -22.67
C THR A 404 -18.21 -22.61 -22.54
N ALA A 405 -19.48 -22.22 -22.32
CA ALA A 405 -19.86 -20.82 -22.13
C ALA A 405 -19.20 -20.19 -20.89
N GLY A 406 -19.12 -20.94 -19.78
CA GLY A 406 -18.45 -20.48 -18.56
C GLY A 406 -16.95 -20.25 -18.75
N VAL A 407 -16.27 -21.22 -19.40
CA VAL A 407 -14.83 -21.07 -19.73
C VAL A 407 -14.60 -19.90 -20.66
N ALA A 408 -15.38 -19.77 -21.73
CA ALA A 408 -15.29 -18.65 -22.66
C ALA A 408 -15.56 -17.31 -21.98
N GLY A 409 -16.58 -17.25 -21.10
CA GLY A 409 -16.91 -16.04 -20.34
C GLY A 409 -15.77 -15.62 -19.41
N LEU A 410 -15.20 -16.54 -18.63
CA LEU A 410 -14.06 -16.23 -17.75
C LEU A 410 -12.82 -15.81 -18.53
N ALA A 411 -12.51 -16.47 -19.64
CA ALA A 411 -11.42 -16.08 -20.52
C ALA A 411 -11.66 -14.68 -21.13
N ALA A 412 -12.87 -14.40 -21.58
CA ALA A 412 -13.25 -13.08 -22.11
C ALA A 412 -13.11 -11.98 -21.05
N VAL A 413 -13.61 -12.20 -19.83
CA VAL A 413 -13.44 -11.25 -18.71
C VAL A 413 -11.98 -11.00 -18.43
N THR A 414 -11.15 -12.05 -18.35
CA THR A 414 -9.71 -11.92 -18.11
C THR A 414 -9.05 -11.09 -19.19
N LEU A 415 -9.29 -11.39 -20.47
CA LEU A 415 -8.68 -10.69 -21.60
C LEU A 415 -9.17 -9.24 -21.69
N ILE A 416 -10.49 -9.00 -21.63
CA ILE A 416 -11.06 -7.65 -21.74
C ILE A 416 -10.56 -6.77 -20.59
N ALA A 417 -10.62 -7.26 -19.34
CA ALA A 417 -10.14 -6.49 -18.19
C ALA A 417 -8.65 -6.18 -18.30
N SER A 418 -7.82 -7.15 -18.73
CA SER A 418 -6.37 -6.94 -18.90
C SER A 418 -6.07 -5.99 -20.06
N VAL A 419 -6.76 -6.08 -21.20
CA VAL A 419 -6.58 -5.15 -22.32
C VAL A 419 -6.99 -3.74 -21.94
N VAL A 420 -8.16 -3.56 -21.33
CA VAL A 420 -8.62 -2.26 -20.83
C VAL A 420 -7.64 -1.70 -19.81
N PHE A 421 -7.10 -2.55 -18.93
CA PHE A 421 -6.10 -2.13 -17.95
C PHE A 421 -4.79 -1.72 -18.63
N ALA A 422 -4.33 -2.43 -19.67
CA ALA A 422 -3.13 -2.05 -20.43
C ALA A 422 -3.27 -0.68 -21.11
N PHE A 423 -4.44 -0.40 -21.70
CA PHE A 423 -4.73 0.94 -22.25
C PHE A 423 -4.74 2.03 -21.17
N GLN A 424 -5.23 1.73 -19.97
CA GLN A 424 -5.20 2.68 -18.85
C GLN A 424 -3.78 2.84 -18.29
N ALA A 425 -2.99 1.79 -18.31
CA ALA A 425 -1.60 1.78 -17.84
C ALA A 425 -0.66 2.57 -18.75
N SER A 426 -0.98 2.68 -20.05
CA SER A 426 -0.17 3.48 -21.01
C SER A 426 -0.28 4.99 -20.81
N SER A 427 -1.08 5.46 -19.87
CA SER A 427 -1.18 6.87 -19.47
C SER A 427 -0.81 7.11 -18.01
N VAL A 428 -0.19 6.13 -17.35
CA VAL A 428 0.25 6.30 -15.96
C VAL A 428 1.39 7.31 -15.89
N THR A 429 1.34 8.17 -14.87
CA THR A 429 2.38 9.16 -14.59
C THR A 429 2.96 8.95 -13.20
N VAL A 430 4.12 9.54 -12.94
CA VAL A 430 4.73 9.57 -11.61
C VAL A 430 3.82 10.31 -10.62
N GLN A 431 3.98 10.01 -9.34
CA GLN A 431 3.26 10.72 -8.28
C GLN A 431 3.62 12.20 -8.29
N THR A 432 2.63 13.09 -8.11
CA THR A 432 2.80 14.54 -8.01
C THR A 432 3.79 15.08 -9.09
N PRO A 433 3.41 15.08 -10.39
CA PRO A 433 4.34 15.38 -11.48
C PRO A 433 5.03 16.75 -11.34
N ARG A 434 4.33 17.78 -10.84
CA ARG A 434 4.91 19.12 -10.64
C ARG A 434 5.97 19.15 -9.54
N LEU A 435 5.72 18.52 -8.40
CA LEU A 435 6.73 18.40 -7.33
C LEU A 435 7.92 17.55 -7.78
N ASN A 436 7.68 16.51 -8.58
CA ASN A 436 8.72 15.71 -9.21
C ASN A 436 9.62 16.56 -10.11
N GLU A 437 9.02 17.40 -10.95
CA GLU A 437 9.74 18.34 -11.83
C GLU A 437 10.54 19.36 -11.00
N SER A 438 9.90 19.94 -9.98
CA SER A 438 10.53 20.91 -9.08
C SER A 438 11.75 20.32 -8.36
N LEU A 439 11.61 19.13 -7.77
CA LEU A 439 12.74 18.47 -7.12
C LEU A 439 13.86 18.13 -8.12
N GLY A 440 13.51 17.71 -9.33
CA GLY A 440 14.46 17.46 -10.41
C GLY A 440 15.28 18.69 -10.76
N ALA A 441 14.62 19.85 -10.87
CA ALA A 441 15.26 21.13 -11.17
C ALA A 441 16.25 21.58 -10.06
N LEU A 442 15.92 21.28 -8.78
CA LEU A 442 16.76 21.69 -7.65
C LEU A 442 17.95 20.77 -7.42
N THR A 443 17.79 19.47 -7.63
CA THR A 443 18.78 18.46 -7.18
C THR A 443 20.13 18.62 -7.86
N GLY A 444 20.16 18.88 -9.16
CA GLY A 444 21.40 19.04 -9.94
C GLY A 444 22.23 20.24 -9.47
N PRO A 445 21.70 21.46 -9.50
CA PRO A 445 22.39 22.65 -9.02
C PRO A 445 22.86 22.55 -7.57
N THR A 446 22.02 22.02 -6.66
CA THR A 446 22.38 21.82 -5.25
C THR A 446 23.58 20.88 -5.10
N ALA A 447 23.58 19.75 -5.80
CA ALA A 447 24.69 18.81 -5.78
C ALA A 447 25.98 19.43 -6.37
N THR A 448 25.86 20.26 -7.39
CA THR A 448 27.01 20.99 -7.96
C THR A 448 27.60 21.97 -6.96
N ALA A 449 26.75 22.74 -6.27
CA ALA A 449 27.18 23.67 -5.23
C ALA A 449 27.89 22.95 -4.08
N LEU A 450 27.32 21.84 -3.57
CA LEU A 450 27.96 21.04 -2.52
C LEU A 450 29.30 20.44 -2.98
N THR A 451 29.40 19.95 -4.22
CA THR A 451 30.66 19.43 -4.78
C THR A 451 31.76 20.53 -4.81
N GLU A 452 31.38 21.75 -5.17
CA GLU A 452 32.33 22.87 -5.16
C GLU A 452 32.79 23.26 -3.73
N ILE A 453 31.85 23.18 -2.78
CA ILE A 453 32.15 23.40 -1.35
C ILE A 453 33.10 22.33 -0.83
N GLU A 454 32.89 21.05 -1.18
CA GLU A 454 33.80 19.96 -0.81
C GLU A 454 35.18 20.11 -1.42
N ARG A 455 35.30 20.61 -2.65
CA ARG A 455 36.61 20.92 -3.25
C ARG A 455 37.40 22.02 -2.49
N ARG A 456 36.66 22.91 -1.83
CA ARG A 456 37.26 23.95 -0.96
C ARG A 456 37.58 23.44 0.44
N GLY A 457 37.39 22.13 0.70
CA GLY A 457 37.76 21.47 1.95
C GLY A 457 36.67 21.38 3.02
N VAL A 458 35.44 21.88 2.74
CA VAL A 458 34.32 21.78 3.67
C VAL A 458 33.50 20.53 3.33
N ARG A 459 33.52 19.55 4.23
CA ARG A 459 32.77 18.29 4.07
C ARG A 459 31.69 18.15 5.12
N GLY A 460 30.66 17.37 4.81
CA GLY A 460 29.56 17.08 5.73
C GLY A 460 29.96 16.54 7.10
N PRO A 461 29.03 16.36 8.04
CA PRO A 461 27.59 16.27 7.77
C PRO A 461 26.95 17.62 7.42
N TYR A 462 26.11 17.62 6.40
CA TYR A 462 25.28 18.76 6.02
C TYR A 462 23.88 18.57 6.60
N LEU A 463 23.35 19.58 7.29
CA LEU A 463 21.99 19.56 7.81
C LEU A 463 20.99 19.97 6.71
N VAL A 464 20.12 19.07 6.31
CA VAL A 464 19.03 19.41 5.40
C VAL A 464 17.79 19.76 6.23
N THR A 465 17.31 20.99 6.06
CA THR A 465 16.16 21.52 6.78
C THR A 465 15.06 21.92 5.83
N TRP A 466 13.82 21.86 6.31
CA TRP A 466 12.61 22.33 5.62
C TRP A 466 11.52 22.59 6.63
N LEU A 467 10.53 23.43 6.28
CA LEU A 467 9.39 23.64 7.15
C LEU A 467 8.54 22.35 7.19
N PRO A 468 8.25 21.80 8.38
CA PRO A 468 7.40 20.61 8.53
C PRO A 468 5.99 20.81 7.96
N ASP A 469 5.52 22.04 7.97
CA ASP A 469 4.17 22.47 7.64
C ASP A 469 4.03 22.96 6.19
N ALA A 470 5.12 22.88 5.41
CA ALA A 470 5.09 23.24 3.99
C ALA A 470 4.17 22.32 3.18
N GLU A 471 4.07 22.58 1.89
CA GLU A 471 3.26 21.81 0.94
C GLU A 471 3.44 20.28 1.15
N ALA A 472 2.35 19.56 1.28
CA ALA A 472 2.33 18.10 1.44
C ALA A 472 3.26 17.56 2.56
N ILE A 473 3.26 18.19 3.73
CA ILE A 473 4.02 17.73 4.92
C ILE A 473 5.54 17.70 4.68
N GLY A 474 6.08 18.70 3.99
CA GLY A 474 7.52 18.77 3.71
C GLY A 474 8.04 17.69 2.76
N SER A 475 7.19 17.22 1.86
CA SER A 475 7.46 16.10 0.96
C SER A 475 8.72 16.27 0.12
N ALA A 476 9.01 17.47 -0.35
CA ALA A 476 10.21 17.79 -1.12
C ALA A 476 11.50 17.73 -0.28
N GLY A 477 11.43 18.02 1.03
CA GLY A 477 12.58 17.92 1.95
C GLY A 477 13.13 16.50 2.06
N PHE A 478 12.26 15.50 2.27
CA PHE A 478 12.67 14.10 2.24
C PHE A 478 13.20 13.68 0.86
N GLY A 479 12.63 14.22 -0.21
CA GLY A 479 13.10 13.98 -1.57
C GLY A 479 14.51 14.51 -1.79
N LEU A 480 14.80 15.74 -1.36
CA LEU A 480 16.13 16.34 -1.46
C LEU A 480 17.15 15.57 -0.62
N LEU A 481 16.80 15.22 0.62
CA LEU A 481 17.63 14.40 1.50
C LEU A 481 18.00 13.06 0.82
N ASN A 482 17.00 12.36 0.27
CA ASN A 482 17.20 11.09 -0.44
C ASN A 482 18.11 11.23 -1.66
N GLU A 483 17.93 12.28 -2.46
CA GLU A 483 18.70 12.52 -3.67
C GLU A 483 20.17 12.88 -3.39
N LEU A 484 20.41 13.69 -2.37
CA LEU A 484 21.76 14.05 -1.96
C LEU A 484 22.50 12.86 -1.33
N ASP A 485 21.84 12.08 -0.45
CA ASP A 485 22.43 10.84 0.10
C ASP A 485 22.74 9.82 -1.00
N ARG A 486 21.85 9.67 -1.98
CA ARG A 486 22.08 8.78 -3.13
C ARG A 486 23.29 9.19 -3.97
N ARG A 487 23.61 10.48 -4.01
CA ARG A 487 24.80 11.03 -4.68
C ARG A 487 26.08 10.96 -3.84
N GLY A 488 25.97 10.47 -2.60
CA GLY A 488 27.10 10.20 -1.71
C GLY A 488 27.47 11.34 -0.76
N PHE A 489 26.65 12.40 -0.66
CA PHE A 489 26.85 13.44 0.34
C PHE A 489 26.43 12.93 1.73
N ASP A 490 27.20 13.25 2.78
CA ASP A 490 26.80 13.00 4.18
C ASP A 490 25.78 14.07 4.61
N VAL A 491 24.52 13.79 4.29
CA VAL A 491 23.38 14.65 4.59
C VAL A 491 22.55 14.08 5.73
N ARG A 492 22.06 14.95 6.60
CA ARG A 492 21.28 14.60 7.79
C ARG A 492 20.07 15.51 7.90
N ALA A 493 18.93 14.95 8.32
CA ALA A 493 17.75 15.73 8.72
C ALA A 493 17.84 16.14 10.18
N GLU A 494 16.93 17.01 10.61
CA GLU A 494 16.71 17.32 12.02
C GLU A 494 16.20 16.09 12.79
N GLU A 495 16.47 16.08 14.08
CA GLU A 495 16.06 15.00 14.99
C GLU A 495 14.54 14.76 15.02
N ALA A 496 13.75 15.81 14.83
CA ALA A 496 12.28 15.72 14.72
C ALA A 496 11.82 14.76 13.62
N PHE A 497 12.60 14.59 12.58
CA PHE A 497 12.30 13.72 11.44
C PHE A 497 12.87 12.29 11.58
N ARG A 498 13.40 11.91 12.74
CA ARG A 498 13.99 10.57 12.99
C ARG A 498 13.09 9.42 12.51
N PRO A 499 11.76 9.38 12.77
CA PRO A 499 10.93 8.29 12.28
C PRO A 499 10.94 8.16 10.75
N GLY A 500 10.96 9.28 10.04
CA GLY A 500 11.03 9.35 8.57
C GLY A 500 12.41 9.08 8.00
N ALA A 501 13.41 9.81 8.48
CA ALA A 501 14.79 9.75 7.98
C ALA A 501 15.59 8.56 8.50
N THR A 502 15.20 7.91 9.57
CA THR A 502 15.94 6.94 10.39
C THR A 502 17.02 7.58 11.26
N ARG A 503 17.45 6.88 12.31
CA ARG A 503 18.52 7.36 13.23
C ARG A 503 19.88 7.56 12.55
N TYR A 504 20.09 6.99 11.37
CA TYR A 504 21.35 7.09 10.64
C TYR A 504 21.41 8.32 9.73
N HIS A 505 20.26 8.91 9.44
CA HIS A 505 20.07 10.06 8.56
C HIS A 505 19.53 11.30 9.30
N VAL A 506 19.65 11.35 10.63
CA VAL A 506 19.43 12.56 11.43
C VAL A 506 20.71 13.04 12.04
N ILE A 507 20.76 14.34 12.38
CA ILE A 507 21.93 14.92 13.02
C ILE A 507 22.18 14.25 14.39
N ASP A 508 23.38 13.92 14.67
CA ASP A 508 23.85 13.32 15.91
C ASP A 508 24.72 14.31 16.71
N ALA A 509 25.57 13.81 17.59
CA ALA A 509 26.50 14.64 18.35
C ALA A 509 27.52 15.41 17.47
N ARG A 510 27.65 15.09 16.20
CA ARG A 510 28.49 15.82 15.24
C ARG A 510 27.73 17.07 14.79
N LYS A 511 28.34 18.24 15.03
CA LYS A 511 27.78 19.50 14.57
C LYS A 511 27.77 19.53 13.02
N PRO A 512 26.69 19.97 12.39
CA PRO A 512 26.67 20.18 10.96
C PRO A 512 27.69 21.23 10.54
N THR A 513 28.33 21.04 9.39
CA THR A 513 29.27 22.00 8.83
C THR A 513 28.56 23.12 8.07
N LEU A 514 27.45 22.78 7.42
CA LEU A 514 26.57 23.70 6.68
C LEU A 514 25.13 23.25 6.82
N GLU A 515 24.23 24.18 6.60
CA GLU A 515 22.81 23.96 6.44
C GLU A 515 22.41 24.07 4.96
N VAL A 516 21.58 23.12 4.51
CA VAL A 516 20.95 23.09 3.19
C VAL A 516 19.47 23.24 3.42
N HIS A 517 18.95 24.45 3.32
CA HIS A 517 17.56 24.76 3.60
C HIS A 517 16.72 24.71 2.33
N LEU A 518 15.58 23.99 2.37
CA LEU A 518 14.58 23.98 1.32
C LEU A 518 13.42 24.87 1.74
N ALA A 519 13.24 26.00 1.04
CA ALA A 519 12.15 26.93 1.22
C ALA A 519 11.07 26.74 0.18
N THR A 520 9.80 26.97 0.54
CA THR A 520 8.64 26.80 -0.34
C THR A 520 7.73 28.02 -0.27
N GLY A 521 7.19 28.45 -1.42
CA GLY A 521 6.20 29.51 -1.50
C GLY A 521 6.69 30.85 -0.95
N PRO A 522 5.90 31.52 -0.06
CA PRO A 522 6.25 32.82 0.50
C PRO A 522 7.53 32.84 1.32
N ASP A 523 7.90 31.71 1.93
CA ASP A 523 9.09 31.60 2.78
C ASP A 523 10.41 31.84 2.01
N ILE A 524 10.43 31.62 0.71
CA ILE A 524 11.58 31.90 -0.15
C ILE A 524 12.05 33.35 0.00
N ALA A 525 11.13 34.30 0.15
CA ALA A 525 11.46 35.71 0.30
C ALA A 525 12.21 35.97 1.62
N ASN A 526 11.85 35.30 2.71
CA ASN A 526 12.52 35.41 4.00
C ASN A 526 13.98 34.97 3.90
N TRP A 527 14.21 33.82 3.27
CA TRP A 527 15.57 33.26 3.10
C TRP A 527 16.43 34.08 2.14
N ARG A 528 15.85 34.73 1.14
CA ARG A 528 16.57 35.67 0.26
C ARG A 528 17.07 36.92 0.99
N HIS A 529 16.40 37.33 2.06
CA HIS A 529 16.80 38.47 2.88
C HIS A 529 17.88 38.11 3.91
N ASP A 530 18.10 36.84 4.21
CA ASP A 530 19.17 36.42 5.12
C ASP A 530 20.51 36.33 4.38
N SER A 531 21.36 37.34 4.57
CA SER A 531 22.66 37.45 3.92
C SER A 531 23.66 36.32 4.27
N ARG A 532 23.36 35.50 5.28
CA ARG A 532 24.19 34.34 5.65
C ARG A 532 24.00 33.18 4.67
N PHE A 533 22.88 33.14 3.95
CA PHE A 533 22.53 32.08 3.05
C PHE A 533 22.66 32.49 1.59
N THR A 534 23.06 31.54 0.76
CA THR A 534 23.16 31.71 -0.69
C THR A 534 22.13 30.83 -1.37
N GLU A 535 21.27 31.41 -2.20
CA GLU A 535 20.36 30.65 -3.06
C GLU A 535 21.19 29.92 -4.13
N VAL A 536 21.11 28.59 -4.15
CA VAL A 536 21.87 27.74 -5.09
C VAL A 536 20.99 27.14 -6.18
N ALA A 537 19.70 27.07 -5.94
CA ALA A 537 18.69 26.59 -6.88
C ALA A 537 17.33 27.18 -6.57
N SER A 538 16.54 27.51 -7.59
CA SER A 538 15.12 27.81 -7.44
C SER A 538 14.35 27.42 -8.70
N PHE A 539 13.09 27.05 -8.50
CA PHE A 539 12.20 26.66 -9.58
C PHE A 539 10.75 26.96 -9.23
N ASP A 540 10.02 27.54 -10.18
CA ASP A 540 8.56 27.69 -10.11
C ASP A 540 7.93 26.87 -11.25
N PRO A 541 7.18 25.79 -10.97
CA PRO A 541 6.59 24.94 -11.99
C PRO A 541 5.42 25.60 -12.72
N ARG A 542 5.00 26.79 -12.30
CA ARG A 542 3.83 27.49 -12.81
C ARG A 542 4.18 28.45 -13.96
N SER A 543 3.41 28.40 -15.02
CA SER A 543 3.37 29.47 -16.05
C SER A 543 2.83 30.78 -15.46
N ASN A 544 2.99 31.87 -16.21
CA ASN A 544 2.43 33.17 -15.80
C ASN A 544 0.90 33.12 -15.60
N ALA A 545 0.19 32.39 -16.44
CA ALA A 545 -1.26 32.20 -16.32
C ALA A 545 -1.63 31.42 -15.06
N GLU A 546 -0.89 30.36 -14.75
CA GLU A 546 -1.10 29.53 -13.57
C GLU A 546 -0.75 30.28 -12.26
N ARG A 547 0.24 31.16 -12.28
CA ARG A 547 0.50 32.07 -11.15
C ARG A 547 -0.67 33.02 -10.90
N ALA A 548 -1.21 33.62 -11.94
CA ALA A 548 -2.39 34.47 -11.81
C ALA A 548 -3.62 33.68 -11.31
N GLU A 549 -3.78 32.44 -11.78
CA GLU A 549 -4.85 31.56 -11.32
C GLU A 549 -4.67 31.17 -9.84
N PHE A 550 -3.45 30.87 -9.42
CA PHE A 550 -3.15 30.57 -8.01
C PHE A 550 -3.54 31.76 -7.09
N GLU A 551 -3.14 32.98 -7.47
CA GLU A 551 -3.48 34.19 -6.71
C GLU A 551 -5.01 34.43 -6.66
N ARG A 552 -5.70 34.16 -7.76
CA ARG A 552 -7.16 34.22 -7.83
C ARG A 552 -7.81 33.22 -6.86
N LEU A 553 -7.35 31.97 -6.89
CA LEU A 553 -7.83 30.90 -6.01
C LEU A 553 -7.51 31.20 -4.55
N HIS A 554 -6.30 31.68 -4.25
CA HIS A 554 -5.87 32.11 -2.93
C HIS A 554 -6.81 33.16 -2.36
N SER A 555 -7.09 34.22 -3.13
CA SER A 555 -8.01 35.28 -2.73
C SER A 555 -9.43 34.75 -2.47
N GLN A 556 -9.91 33.81 -3.27
CA GLN A 556 -11.21 33.17 -3.08
C GLN A 556 -11.24 32.31 -1.82
N VAL A 557 -10.20 31.50 -1.57
CA VAL A 557 -10.10 30.66 -0.37
C VAL A 557 -10.10 31.54 0.89
N VAL A 558 -9.28 32.60 0.92
CA VAL A 558 -9.24 33.55 2.03
C VAL A 558 -10.61 34.21 2.25
N GLY A 559 -11.27 34.64 1.18
CA GLY A 559 -12.63 35.23 1.22
C GLY A 559 -13.66 34.24 1.79
N ASN A 560 -13.64 32.97 1.30
CA ASN A 560 -14.55 31.93 1.78
C ASN A 560 -14.33 31.62 3.26
N LEU A 561 -13.08 31.45 3.71
CA LEU A 561 -12.76 31.16 5.11
C LEU A 561 -13.27 32.26 6.05
N ARG A 562 -13.17 33.54 5.63
CA ARG A 562 -13.71 34.67 6.40
C ARG A 562 -15.24 34.68 6.42
N ALA A 563 -15.88 34.43 5.28
CA ALA A 563 -17.34 34.40 5.16
C ALA A 563 -17.95 33.25 5.99
N GLU A 564 -17.33 32.10 6.05
CA GLU A 564 -17.75 30.90 6.79
C GLU A 564 -17.35 30.97 8.30
N ARG A 565 -16.87 32.11 8.79
CA ARG A 565 -16.45 32.31 10.18
C ARG A 565 -15.34 31.38 10.68
N VAL A 566 -14.48 30.95 9.80
CA VAL A 566 -13.27 30.16 10.08
C VAL A 566 -12.01 30.96 9.71
N GLY A 567 -12.05 32.29 9.90
CA GLY A 567 -10.95 33.18 9.56
C GLY A 567 -9.67 32.98 10.36
N ASP A 568 -9.73 32.26 11.48
CA ASP A 568 -8.58 31.77 12.23
C ASP A 568 -7.71 30.80 11.45
N LEU A 569 -8.23 30.19 10.38
CA LEU A 569 -7.50 29.28 9.48
C LEU A 569 -6.81 30.01 8.30
N VAL A 570 -7.03 31.30 8.12
CA VAL A 570 -6.46 32.07 7.00
C VAL A 570 -4.92 32.00 6.94
N PRO A 571 -4.17 32.08 8.06
CA PRO A 571 -2.71 31.93 7.98
C PRO A 571 -2.26 30.59 7.37
N GLN A 572 -3.03 29.52 7.56
CA GLN A 572 -2.70 28.20 7.01
C GLN A 572 -2.78 28.14 5.47
N VAL A 573 -3.38 29.13 4.81
CA VAL A 573 -3.41 29.19 3.33
C VAL A 573 -1.99 29.36 2.78
N ASP A 574 -1.14 30.09 3.49
CA ASP A 574 0.24 30.33 3.13
C ASP A 574 1.19 29.31 3.78
N ASP A 575 0.91 28.93 5.04
CA ASP A 575 1.81 28.10 5.83
C ASP A 575 1.63 26.61 5.60
N ASN A 576 0.38 26.12 5.41
CA ASN A 576 0.09 24.69 5.34
C ASN A 576 -1.18 24.35 4.56
N LEU A 577 -1.16 24.60 3.28
CA LEU A 577 -2.28 24.42 2.37
C LEU A 577 -2.83 22.98 2.38
N PHE A 578 -1.94 21.98 2.50
CA PHE A 578 -2.35 20.58 2.53
C PHE A 578 -3.15 20.24 3.81
N MET A 579 -2.67 20.65 4.98
CA MET A 579 -3.41 20.41 6.23
C MET A 579 -4.73 21.20 6.27
N LEU A 580 -4.74 22.39 5.67
CA LEU A 580 -5.96 23.17 5.52
C LEU A 580 -7.01 22.42 4.67
N ALA A 581 -6.60 21.75 3.58
CA ALA A 581 -7.50 20.91 2.79
C ALA A 581 -8.13 19.77 3.60
N LEU A 582 -7.46 19.31 4.66
CA LEU A 582 -7.91 18.22 5.52
C LEU A 582 -8.69 18.69 6.75
N ALA A 583 -8.67 19.99 7.05
CA ALA A 583 -9.32 20.52 8.25
C ALA A 583 -10.84 20.33 8.20
N PRO A 584 -11.48 19.66 9.20
CA PRO A 584 -12.92 19.37 9.17
C PRO A 584 -13.80 20.61 9.12
N ARG A 585 -13.29 21.74 9.63
CA ARG A 585 -13.99 23.05 9.67
C ARG A 585 -14.05 23.74 8.31
N VAL A 586 -13.21 23.34 7.33
CA VAL A 586 -13.19 23.95 6.00
C VAL A 586 -14.35 23.39 5.16
N PRO A 587 -15.20 24.25 4.55
CA PRO A 587 -16.31 23.82 3.70
C PRO A 587 -15.84 23.01 2.48
N VAL A 588 -16.66 22.05 2.03
CA VAL A 588 -16.31 21.17 0.89
C VAL A 588 -16.01 21.97 -0.38
N SER A 589 -16.76 23.04 -0.64
CA SER A 589 -16.54 23.94 -1.78
C SER A 589 -15.16 24.61 -1.72
N THR A 590 -14.74 25.05 -0.54
CA THR A 590 -13.44 25.70 -0.32
C THR A 590 -12.30 24.67 -0.41
N ARG A 591 -12.49 23.43 0.07
CA ARG A 591 -11.52 22.34 -0.12
C ARG A 591 -11.27 22.05 -1.61
N ALA A 592 -12.29 22.15 -2.46
CA ALA A 592 -12.11 21.95 -3.90
C ALA A 592 -11.20 23.03 -4.52
N LEU A 593 -11.29 24.28 -4.06
CA LEU A 593 -10.39 25.37 -4.48
C LEU A 593 -8.96 25.13 -3.97
N ILE A 594 -8.82 24.71 -2.72
CA ILE A 594 -7.52 24.38 -2.12
C ILE A 594 -6.87 23.21 -2.90
N SER A 595 -7.64 22.18 -3.29
CA SER A 595 -7.12 21.11 -4.12
C SER A 595 -6.60 21.60 -5.47
N GLN A 596 -7.28 22.56 -6.11
CA GLN A 596 -6.79 23.19 -7.34
C GLN A 596 -5.49 23.97 -7.11
N MET A 597 -5.35 24.66 -5.96
CA MET A 597 -4.09 25.33 -5.62
C MET A 597 -2.95 24.32 -5.42
N LEU A 598 -3.21 23.20 -4.73
CA LEU A 598 -2.22 22.12 -4.57
C LEU A 598 -1.81 21.49 -5.91
N ASP A 599 -2.75 21.35 -6.85
CA ASP A 599 -2.46 20.87 -8.20
C ASP A 599 -1.59 21.84 -9.02
N LEU A 600 -1.71 23.14 -8.76
CA LEU A 600 -0.85 24.17 -9.35
C LEU A 600 0.56 24.19 -8.74
N SER A 601 0.72 23.68 -7.53
CA SER A 601 1.97 23.68 -6.75
C SER A 601 2.48 25.10 -6.40
N MET A 602 3.63 25.19 -5.74
CA MET A 602 4.28 26.45 -5.34
C MET A 602 5.75 26.47 -5.81
N PRO A 603 6.39 27.66 -5.89
CA PRO A 603 7.81 27.73 -6.12
C PRO A 603 8.60 27.13 -4.96
N ILE A 604 9.74 26.53 -5.26
CA ILE A 604 10.66 25.99 -4.27
C ILE A 604 12.08 26.46 -4.56
N ALA A 605 12.87 26.65 -3.50
CA ALA A 605 14.27 27.08 -3.61
C ALA A 605 15.14 26.39 -2.56
N VAL A 606 16.42 26.25 -2.86
CA VAL A 606 17.43 25.71 -1.94
C VAL A 606 18.47 26.77 -1.63
N PHE A 607 18.72 26.92 -0.35
CA PHE A 607 19.69 27.85 0.21
C PHE A 607 20.79 27.06 0.95
N ILE A 608 22.04 27.51 0.86
CA ILE A 608 23.17 26.94 1.62
C ILE A 608 23.80 28.04 2.45
N GLY A 609 24.01 27.78 3.73
CA GLY A 609 24.62 28.73 4.65
C GLY A 609 25.21 28.05 5.90
N PRO A 610 25.68 28.85 6.88
CA PRO A 610 26.13 28.32 8.15
C PRO A 610 24.97 27.71 8.91
N PRO A 611 25.18 26.63 9.68
CA PRO A 611 24.11 26.06 10.50
C PRO A 611 23.62 27.06 11.55
N GLY A 612 22.33 27.01 11.88
CA GLY A 612 21.77 27.80 12.96
C GLY A 612 22.52 27.57 14.27
N ASN A 613 22.67 28.60 15.08
CA ASN A 613 23.29 28.53 16.41
C ASN A 613 22.24 28.10 17.45
N ASP A 614 21.63 26.92 17.33
CA ASP A 614 20.79 26.37 18.39
C ASP A 614 21.57 25.39 19.28
#